data_b0471c0aaeb49474ab263e5221f3340d
#
_entry.id   b0471c0aaeb49474ab263e5221f3340d
#
_cell.length_a   1.000
_cell.length_b   1.000
_cell.length_c   1.000
_cell.angle_alpha   90.00
_cell.angle_beta   90.00
_cell.angle_gamma   90.00
#
_symmetry.space_group_name_H-M   'P 1'
#
loop_
_entity.id
_entity.type
_entity.pdbx_description
1 polymer ?
#
loop_
_entity_poly.entity_id
_entity_poly.type
_entity_poly.pdbx_seq_one_letter_code
_entity_poly.pdbx_strand_id
1 'polypeptide(L)'
;MSVTPESFLAEARAASTRTDEMGMRLTINRAYYAAYHWALTVSQFCPNPPPAQAEGMHRALIRRFQSVPRQGFRGANIARDIGAWLDRGRKLRTIADYELNATIQKNDPATTLFY
;
A
#
# COMPACT_ATOMS: atom_id res chain seq x y z
N MET A 1 15.08 16.95 -8.54
CA MET A 1 13.65 16.98 -8.20
C MET A 1 13.23 15.67 -7.57
N SER A 2 12.44 15.76 -6.54
CA SER A 2 11.92 14.56 -5.89
C SER A 2 10.47 14.33 -6.28
N VAL A 3 10.03 13.08 -6.19
CA VAL A 3 8.63 12.72 -6.35
C VAL A 3 8.00 12.55 -4.97
N THR A 4 6.67 12.65 -4.92
CA THR A 4 5.90 12.54 -3.69
C THR A 4 4.95 11.36 -3.78
N PRO A 5 4.33 10.92 -2.67
CA PRO A 5 3.26 9.91 -2.75
C PRO A 5 2.16 10.32 -3.72
N GLU A 6 1.83 11.60 -3.80
CA GLU A 6 0.83 12.14 -4.71
C GLU A 6 1.24 11.95 -6.17
N SER A 7 2.54 11.97 -6.46
CA SER A 7 3.04 11.69 -7.81
C SER A 7 2.68 10.27 -8.25
N PHE A 8 2.86 9.29 -7.35
CA PHE A 8 2.47 7.90 -7.64
C PHE A 8 0.95 7.77 -7.79
N LEU A 9 0.19 8.49 -6.97
CA LEU A 9 -1.27 8.45 -7.05
C LEU A 9 -1.76 9.04 -8.37
N ALA A 10 -1.17 10.13 -8.83
CA ALA A 10 -1.50 10.73 -10.12
C ALA A 10 -1.26 9.75 -11.27
N GLU A 11 -0.14 9.03 -11.24
CA GLU A 11 0.16 8.00 -12.24
C GLU A 11 -0.82 6.83 -12.16
N ALA A 12 -1.23 6.44 -10.96
CA ALA A 12 -2.25 5.41 -10.78
C ALA A 12 -3.58 5.84 -11.40
N ARG A 13 -4.00 7.07 -11.18
CA ARG A 13 -5.24 7.60 -11.75
C ARG A 13 -5.18 7.65 -13.27
N ALA A 14 -4.04 8.07 -13.83
CA ALA A 14 -3.85 8.08 -15.28
C ALA A 14 -3.93 6.66 -15.86
N ALA A 15 -3.28 5.69 -15.22
CA ALA A 15 -3.33 4.29 -15.66
C ALA A 15 -4.73 3.70 -15.54
N SER A 16 -5.52 4.14 -14.54
CA SER A 16 -6.86 3.60 -14.30
C SER A 16 -7.86 3.89 -15.42
N THR A 17 -7.54 4.84 -16.30
CA THR A 17 -8.39 5.11 -17.47
C THR A 17 -8.22 4.08 -18.57
N ARG A 18 -7.16 3.27 -18.51
CA ARG A 18 -6.94 2.18 -19.48
C ARG A 18 -7.79 0.98 -19.10
N THR A 19 -8.27 0.29 -20.14
CA THR A 19 -9.12 -0.90 -19.94
C THR A 19 -8.38 -2.21 -20.16
N ASP A 20 -7.11 -2.15 -20.61
CA ASP A 20 -6.32 -3.34 -20.86
C ASP A 20 -5.69 -3.86 -19.55
N GLU A 21 -5.26 -5.13 -19.63
CA GLU A 21 -4.65 -5.82 -18.48
C GLU A 21 -3.44 -5.08 -17.94
N MET A 22 -2.60 -4.57 -18.84
CA MET A 22 -1.39 -3.86 -18.43
C MET A 22 -1.73 -2.55 -17.70
N GLY A 23 -2.78 -1.87 -18.13
CA GLY A 23 -3.27 -0.66 -17.45
C GLY A 23 -3.73 -0.96 -16.04
N MET A 24 -4.44 -2.07 -15.84
CA MET A 24 -4.86 -2.49 -14.50
C MET A 24 -3.68 -2.82 -13.60
N ARG A 25 -2.67 -3.52 -14.13
CA ARG A 25 -1.46 -3.86 -13.37
C ARG A 25 -0.67 -2.61 -12.98
N LEU A 26 -0.55 -1.64 -13.89
CA LEU A 26 0.10 -0.36 -13.58
C LEU A 26 -0.65 0.43 -12.52
N THR A 27 -1.98 0.43 -12.58
CA THR A 27 -2.81 1.10 -11.57
C THR A 27 -2.53 0.54 -10.18
N ILE A 28 -2.51 -0.79 -10.05
CA ILE A 28 -2.23 -1.46 -8.78
C ILE A 28 -0.84 -1.10 -8.29
N ASN A 29 0.16 -1.18 -9.16
CA ASN A 29 1.55 -0.89 -8.80
C ASN A 29 1.69 0.54 -8.28
N ARG A 30 1.22 1.51 -9.03
CA ARG A 30 1.36 2.93 -8.68
C ARG A 30 0.55 3.30 -7.45
N ALA A 31 -0.66 2.76 -7.31
CA ALA A 31 -1.50 3.03 -6.14
C ALA A 31 -0.87 2.44 -4.88
N TYR A 32 -0.33 1.23 -4.95
CA TYR A 32 0.34 0.63 -3.80
C TYR A 32 1.55 1.47 -3.36
N TYR A 33 2.39 1.90 -4.29
CA TYR A 33 3.56 2.72 -3.92
C TYR A 33 3.17 4.09 -3.39
N ALA A 34 2.07 4.67 -3.87
CA ALA A 34 1.54 5.90 -3.27
C ALA A 34 1.17 5.67 -1.80
N ALA A 35 0.44 4.60 -1.52
CA ALA A 35 0.04 4.24 -0.17
C ALA A 35 1.25 3.91 0.71
N TYR A 36 2.20 3.16 0.18
CA TYR A 36 3.41 2.77 0.90
C TYR A 36 4.23 3.99 1.33
N HIS A 37 4.50 4.90 0.42
CA HIS A 37 5.31 6.09 0.73
C HIS A 37 4.58 7.04 1.67
N TRP A 38 3.26 7.18 1.52
CA TRP A 38 2.47 7.94 2.47
C TRP A 38 2.52 7.32 3.86
N ALA A 39 2.38 6.00 3.93
CA ALA A 39 2.41 5.27 5.19
C ALA A 39 3.77 5.37 5.88
N LEU A 40 4.87 5.38 5.12
CA LEU A 40 6.20 5.62 5.69
C LEU A 40 6.25 6.95 6.44
N THR A 41 5.69 7.98 5.85
CA THR A 41 5.63 9.30 6.49
C THR A 41 4.81 9.26 7.79
N VAL A 42 3.65 8.61 7.73
CA VAL A 42 2.72 8.54 8.87
C VAL A 42 3.26 7.61 9.96
N SER A 43 4.05 6.61 9.62
CA SER A 43 4.54 5.62 10.59
C SER A 43 5.39 6.24 11.70
N GLN A 44 5.97 7.41 11.48
CA GLN A 44 6.74 8.11 12.52
C GLN A 44 5.89 8.44 13.75
N PHE A 45 4.57 8.49 13.59
CA PHE A 45 3.64 8.78 14.68
C PHE A 45 3.19 7.54 15.44
N CYS A 46 3.60 6.35 15.02
CA CYS A 46 3.29 5.11 15.75
C CYS A 46 4.03 5.10 17.08
N PRO A 47 3.36 4.73 18.18
CA PRO A 47 4.00 4.73 19.52
C PRO A 47 5.00 3.59 19.71
N ASN A 48 4.87 2.51 18.97
CA ASN A 48 5.75 1.35 19.04
C ASN A 48 7.01 1.55 18.19
N PRO A 49 8.13 0.96 18.58
CA PRO A 49 9.35 1.08 17.77
C PRO A 49 9.23 0.35 16.44
N PRO A 50 10.04 0.72 15.44
CA PRO A 50 10.10 -0.04 14.19
C PRO A 50 10.52 -1.49 14.47
N PRO A 51 9.85 -2.48 13.84
CA PRO A 51 10.27 -3.88 13.97
C PRO A 51 11.59 -4.11 13.23
N ALA A 52 12.26 -5.23 13.57
CA ALA A 52 13.44 -5.64 12.82
C ALA A 52 13.09 -5.84 11.35
N GLN A 53 13.99 -5.44 10.45
CA GLN A 53 13.75 -5.49 9.01
C GLN A 53 14.16 -6.82 8.37
N ALA A 54 14.18 -7.90 9.15
CA ALA A 54 14.55 -9.23 8.66
C ALA A 54 13.63 -9.73 7.54
N GLU A 55 12.39 -9.26 7.51
CA GLU A 55 11.39 -9.67 6.52
C GLU A 55 11.25 -8.69 5.34
N GLY A 56 12.11 -7.67 5.28
CA GLY A 56 12.06 -6.65 4.27
C GLY A 56 11.26 -5.42 4.70
N MET A 57 11.43 -4.32 3.96
CA MET A 57 10.93 -3.01 4.34
C MET A 57 9.40 -2.93 4.32
N HIS A 58 8.77 -3.56 3.31
CA HIS A 58 7.31 -3.53 3.19
C HIS A 58 6.62 -4.25 4.34
N ARG A 59 7.07 -5.45 4.66
CA ARG A 59 6.50 -6.23 5.75
C ARG A 59 6.77 -5.58 7.10
N ALA A 60 7.95 -4.99 7.28
CA ALA A 60 8.29 -4.29 8.51
C ALA A 60 7.35 -3.10 8.74
N LEU A 61 7.05 -2.34 7.70
CA LEU A 61 6.13 -1.22 7.79
C LEU A 61 4.71 -1.69 8.14
N ILE A 62 4.22 -2.71 7.44
CA ILE A 62 2.89 -3.29 7.69
C ILE A 62 2.79 -3.77 9.14
N ARG A 63 3.80 -4.50 9.61
CA ARG A 63 3.84 -5.02 10.97
C ARG A 63 3.84 -3.90 12.01
N ARG A 64 4.53 -2.80 11.72
CA ARG A 64 4.54 -1.66 12.64
C ARG A 64 3.13 -1.13 12.89
N PHE A 65 2.34 -0.96 11.83
CA PHE A 65 0.95 -0.51 11.97
C PHE A 65 0.08 -1.56 12.67
N GLN A 66 0.27 -2.84 12.35
CA GLN A 66 -0.51 -3.93 12.95
C GLN A 66 -0.22 -4.13 14.42
N SER A 67 0.96 -3.73 14.88
CA SER A 67 1.44 -3.95 16.25
C SER A 67 1.18 -2.76 17.17
N VAL A 68 0.51 -1.72 16.71
CA VAL A 68 0.18 -0.57 17.57
C VAL A 68 -0.70 -1.03 18.72
N PRO A 69 -0.34 -0.72 19.99
CA PRO A 69 -1.14 -1.13 21.13
C PRO A 69 -2.55 -0.56 21.07
N ARG A 70 -3.56 -1.37 21.36
CA ARG A 70 -4.96 -0.93 21.32
C ARG A 70 -5.30 0.03 22.44
N GLN A 71 -4.64 -0.09 23.59
CA GLN A 71 -4.89 0.75 24.74
C GLN A 71 -3.84 1.85 24.84
N GLY A 72 -4.25 3.03 25.23
CA GLY A 72 -3.35 4.15 25.43
C GLY A 72 -2.99 4.93 24.17
N PHE A 73 -3.57 4.59 23.03
CA PHE A 73 -3.32 5.28 21.77
C PHE A 73 -4.63 5.46 20.99
N ARG A 74 -5.02 6.72 20.79
CA ARG A 74 -6.30 7.03 20.13
C ARG A 74 -6.39 6.54 18.68
N GLY A 75 -5.26 6.55 17.98
CA GLY A 75 -5.20 6.14 16.57
C GLY A 75 -5.03 4.65 16.35
N ALA A 76 -5.15 3.80 17.37
CA ALA A 76 -4.85 2.38 17.24
C ALA A 76 -5.68 1.68 16.16
N ASN A 77 -6.98 1.97 16.10
CA ASN A 77 -7.86 1.36 15.10
C ASN A 77 -7.49 1.81 13.70
N ILE A 78 -7.19 3.11 13.53
CA ILE A 78 -6.77 3.65 12.23
C ILE A 78 -5.45 3.01 11.81
N ALA A 79 -4.49 2.90 12.73
CA ALA A 79 -3.19 2.29 12.43
C ALA A 79 -3.35 0.84 11.97
N ARG A 80 -4.20 0.08 12.64
CA ARG A 80 -4.46 -1.32 12.26
C ARG A 80 -5.14 -1.43 10.91
N ASP A 81 -6.05 -0.52 10.60
CA ASP A 81 -6.69 -0.46 9.29
C ASP A 81 -5.66 -0.14 8.19
N ILE A 82 -4.76 0.80 8.43
CA ILE A 82 -3.68 1.11 7.50
C ILE A 82 -2.84 -0.14 7.24
N GLY A 83 -2.47 -0.87 8.30
CA GLY A 83 -1.71 -2.10 8.17
C GLY A 83 -2.42 -3.15 7.32
N ALA A 84 -3.73 -3.33 7.54
CA ALA A 84 -4.54 -4.28 6.76
C ALA A 84 -4.62 -3.87 5.29
N TRP A 85 -4.82 -2.60 5.01
CA TRP A 85 -4.88 -2.09 3.63
C TRP A 85 -3.55 -2.23 2.91
N LEU A 86 -2.45 -1.92 3.59
CA LEU A 86 -1.11 -2.09 3.02
C LEU A 86 -0.81 -3.56 2.72
N ASP A 87 -1.20 -4.47 3.61
CA ASP A 87 -0.98 -5.90 3.39
C ASP A 87 -1.76 -6.38 2.17
N ARG A 88 -3.01 -5.98 2.03
CA ARG A 88 -3.82 -6.33 0.85
C ARG A 88 -3.23 -5.73 -0.42
N GLY A 89 -2.84 -4.46 -0.37
CA GLY A 89 -2.22 -3.78 -1.51
C GLY A 89 -0.90 -4.45 -1.93
N ARG A 90 -0.09 -4.86 -0.97
CA ARG A 90 1.16 -5.56 -1.24
C ARG A 90 0.92 -6.88 -1.97
N LYS A 91 -0.08 -7.64 -1.54
CA LYS A 91 -0.44 -8.91 -2.18
C LYS A 91 -0.90 -8.69 -3.62
N LEU A 92 -1.76 -7.70 -3.84
CA LEU A 92 -2.22 -7.36 -5.18
C LEU A 92 -1.07 -6.90 -6.07
N ARG A 93 -0.18 -6.06 -5.54
CA ARG A 93 0.99 -5.58 -6.28
C ARG A 93 1.91 -6.74 -6.69
N THR A 94 2.13 -7.70 -5.80
CA THR A 94 2.94 -8.88 -6.10
C THR A 94 2.34 -9.68 -7.24
N ILE A 95 1.03 -9.88 -7.23
CA ILE A 95 0.32 -10.55 -8.34
C ILE A 95 0.47 -9.74 -9.63
N ALA A 96 0.24 -8.43 -9.56
CA ALA A 96 0.27 -7.58 -10.74
C ALA A 96 1.65 -7.50 -11.40
N ASP A 97 2.72 -7.53 -10.60
CA ASP A 97 4.08 -7.37 -11.11
C ASP A 97 4.73 -8.69 -11.51
N TYR A 98 4.39 -9.79 -10.84
CA TYR A 98 5.14 -11.04 -10.98
C TYR A 98 4.33 -12.23 -11.48
N GLU A 99 3.02 -12.24 -11.31
CA GLU A 99 2.18 -13.38 -11.72
C GLU A 99 1.53 -13.08 -13.06
N LEU A 100 2.29 -13.22 -14.13
CA LEU A 100 1.87 -12.77 -15.46
C LEU A 100 0.71 -13.59 -16.01
N ASN A 101 0.52 -14.81 -15.54
CA ASN A 101 -0.59 -15.67 -15.97
C ASN A 101 -1.87 -15.47 -15.14
N ALA A 102 -1.80 -14.73 -14.06
CA ALA A 102 -2.99 -14.42 -13.26
C ALA A 102 -3.86 -13.40 -13.99
N THR A 103 -5.18 -13.53 -13.82
CA THR A 103 -6.13 -12.55 -14.32
C THR A 103 -6.40 -11.53 -13.22
N ILE A 104 -6.21 -10.24 -13.52
CA ILE A 104 -6.50 -9.16 -12.58
C ILE A 104 -8.00 -8.88 -12.62
N GLN A 105 -8.63 -8.90 -11.45
CA GLN A 105 -10.05 -8.58 -11.34
C GLN A 105 -10.27 -7.09 -11.57
N LYS A 106 -11.35 -6.77 -12.25
CA LYS A 106 -11.66 -5.39 -12.65
C LYS A 106 -11.71 -4.43 -11.45
N ASN A 107 -12.11 -4.90 -10.28
CA ASN A 107 -12.25 -4.07 -9.10
C ASN A 107 -10.95 -3.92 -8.29
N ASP A 108 -9.94 -4.74 -8.55
CA ASP A 108 -8.70 -4.72 -7.78
C ASP A 108 -7.99 -3.35 -7.81
N PRO A 109 -7.82 -2.71 -9.00
CA PRO A 109 -7.20 -1.39 -9.02
C PRO A 109 -7.99 -0.35 -8.27
N ALA A 110 -9.32 -0.35 -8.38
CA ALA A 110 -10.17 0.58 -7.66
C ALA A 110 -10.07 0.38 -6.14
N THR A 111 -10.03 -0.87 -5.70
CA THR A 111 -9.85 -1.19 -4.27
C THR A 111 -8.55 -0.60 -3.75
N THR A 112 -7.46 -0.71 -4.51
CA THR A 112 -6.17 -0.17 -4.12
C THR A 112 -6.18 1.36 -4.06
N LEU A 113 -6.89 2.03 -4.99
CA LEU A 113 -6.95 3.49 -5.04
C LEU A 113 -7.66 4.12 -3.84
N PHE A 114 -8.51 3.38 -3.15
CA PHE A 114 -9.27 3.90 -2.00
C PHE A 114 -8.55 3.74 -0.66
N TYR A 115 -7.30 3.35 -0.65
CA TYR A 115 -6.52 3.27 0.60
C TYR A 115 -5.89 4.64 0.96
#